data_54d8fdaa826416657f544a5d281e4feb
#
_entry.id   54d8fdaa826416657f544a5d281e4feb
#
_cell.length_a   1.000
_cell.length_b   1.000
_cell.length_c   1.000
_cell.angle_alpha   90.00
_cell.angle_beta   90.00
_cell.angle_gamma   90.00
#
_symmetry.space_group_name_H-M   'P 1'
#
loop_
_entity.id
_entity.type
_entity.pdbx_description
1 polymer ?
#
loop_
_entity_poly.entity_id
_entity_poly.type
_entity_poly.pdbx_seq_one_letter_code
_entity_poly.pdbx_strand_id
1 'polypeptide(L)'
;MATQSQCPADTKPVLSARASQVPEGAVRKTLPMPARYAINAALVLVFLVVGELMIDGGAITRYQSTVLEQVGIYIILAVSLNIATGYLGQLPLGHAGFMSVGGYSCAIFITRMMPVLGVTARDFVAGSPVCVFLLIGGLLVGGVCAAVCGLIIGIPALRLKGDYLAIITLAFSEIIRVVMLNIDDVVGFKLTGGAAGLTGIPGYTSFLNVFITVAVVCFLIHTMMKSRHGRAILAIRDNEIAAEASGVNTTYYKTMAFVASAFFAGVAGGLYAGCIGVMQPAVFGFMKSIEILVMVVLGGMGSMLGSVLSATFLTILPEALRAFSEYRMIVYAVVLILVMIFRPQGLLGSYDFSLSRIIERVMNRDFLWKKKQTVRAEEVSADA
;
A
#
# COMPACT_ATOMS: atom_id res chain seq x y z
N MET A 1 -62.85 20.81 -19.00
CA MET A 1 -62.81 19.42 -19.45
C MET A 1 -61.37 18.93 -19.19
N ALA A 2 -61.17 18.25 -18.05
CA ALA A 2 -59.87 17.73 -17.64
C ALA A 2 -59.90 16.21 -17.86
N THR A 3 -59.07 15.71 -18.74
CA THR A 3 -58.86 14.29 -18.99
C THR A 3 -57.86 13.76 -17.95
N GLN A 4 -58.36 13.02 -16.98
CA GLN A 4 -57.57 12.18 -16.08
C GLN A 4 -56.92 11.05 -16.90
N SER A 5 -55.60 11.08 -17.05
CA SER A 5 -54.82 9.93 -17.50
C SER A 5 -54.63 8.97 -16.32
N GLN A 6 -55.32 7.85 -16.39
CA GLN A 6 -55.16 6.70 -15.48
C GLN A 6 -53.74 6.15 -15.61
N CYS A 7 -53.04 6.15 -14.50
CA CYS A 7 -51.80 5.41 -14.32
C CYS A 7 -52.13 3.92 -14.23
N PRO A 8 -51.51 3.00 -14.98
CA PRO A 8 -51.74 1.57 -14.80
C PRO A 8 -51.04 1.11 -13.52
N ALA A 9 -51.84 0.85 -12.50
CA ALA A 9 -51.44 0.09 -11.33
C ALA A 9 -51.38 -1.38 -11.77
N ASP A 10 -50.18 -1.90 -12.01
CA ASP A 10 -49.76 -3.29 -11.78
C ASP A 10 -48.30 -3.50 -12.29
N THR A 11 -47.35 -2.89 -11.63
CA THR A 11 -45.98 -3.39 -11.66
C THR A 11 -45.67 -3.94 -10.26
N LYS A 12 -45.99 -5.20 -10.05
CA LYS A 12 -45.51 -5.98 -8.89
C LYS A 12 -44.00 -5.90 -8.88
N PRO A 13 -43.34 -5.61 -7.73
CA PRO A 13 -41.91 -5.53 -7.67
C PRO A 13 -41.29 -6.90 -7.93
N VAL A 14 -40.73 -7.08 -9.11
CA VAL A 14 -40.00 -8.28 -9.54
C VAL A 14 -38.79 -8.59 -8.65
N LEU A 15 -38.47 -7.71 -7.72
CA LEU A 15 -37.33 -7.82 -6.79
C LEU A 15 -37.62 -8.67 -5.54
N SER A 16 -38.89 -8.91 -5.16
CA SER A 16 -39.21 -9.69 -3.96
C SER A 16 -39.23 -11.21 -4.19
N ALA A 17 -39.38 -11.67 -5.43
CA ALA A 17 -39.41 -13.11 -5.74
C ALA A 17 -38.02 -13.76 -5.84
N ARG A 18 -36.95 -12.97 -6.05
CA ARG A 18 -35.59 -13.53 -6.16
C ARG A 18 -34.86 -13.81 -4.84
N ALA A 19 -35.43 -13.43 -3.71
CA ALA A 19 -34.77 -13.56 -2.40
C ALA A 19 -35.14 -14.87 -1.64
N SER A 20 -36.08 -15.70 -2.11
CA SER A 20 -36.70 -16.72 -1.29
C SER A 20 -36.44 -18.19 -1.66
N GLN A 21 -35.50 -18.48 -2.57
CA GLN A 21 -35.27 -19.90 -2.93
C GLN A 21 -33.82 -20.33 -2.67
N VAL A 22 -33.42 -20.28 -1.39
CA VAL A 22 -32.31 -21.09 -0.89
C VAL A 22 -32.93 -22.46 -0.52
N PRO A 23 -32.43 -23.60 -1.05
CA PRO A 23 -32.93 -24.91 -0.67
C PRO A 23 -32.93 -25.05 0.84
N GLU A 24 -34.07 -25.43 1.43
CA GLU A 24 -34.19 -25.69 2.86
C GLU A 24 -33.10 -26.70 3.29
N GLY A 25 -32.25 -26.31 4.23
CA GLY A 25 -31.18 -27.13 4.77
C GLY A 25 -29.75 -26.83 4.28
N ALA A 26 -29.55 -25.93 3.30
CA ALA A 26 -28.22 -25.58 2.84
C ALA A 26 -27.64 -24.37 3.63
N VAL A 27 -27.01 -24.63 4.75
CA VAL A 27 -26.30 -23.58 5.53
C VAL A 27 -24.95 -23.29 4.89
N ARG A 28 -24.76 -22.05 4.48
CA ARG A 28 -23.45 -21.57 4.00
C ARG A 28 -22.43 -21.63 5.16
N LYS A 29 -21.44 -22.53 5.05
CA LYS A 29 -20.36 -22.62 6.02
C LYS A 29 -19.46 -21.41 5.87
N THR A 30 -19.46 -20.53 6.86
CA THR A 30 -18.53 -19.39 6.94
C THR A 30 -17.45 -19.73 7.96
N LEU A 31 -16.18 -19.51 7.57
CA LEU A 31 -15.08 -19.66 8.51
C LEU A 31 -15.17 -18.58 9.61
N PRO A 32 -14.98 -18.94 10.89
CA PRO A 32 -14.94 -17.96 11.96
C PRO A 32 -13.82 -16.95 11.75
N MET A 33 -14.03 -15.71 12.19
CA MET A 33 -13.05 -14.60 12.01
C MET A 33 -11.62 -14.98 12.43
N PRO A 34 -11.38 -15.61 13.61
CA PRO A 34 -10.02 -15.97 14.02
C PRO A 34 -9.36 -16.99 13.06
N ALA A 35 -10.12 -17.95 12.50
CA ALA A 35 -9.56 -18.90 11.54
C ALA A 35 -9.12 -18.23 10.23
N ARG A 36 -9.80 -17.18 9.76
CA ARG A 36 -9.38 -16.43 8.58
C ARG A 36 -8.05 -15.70 8.82
N TYR A 37 -7.89 -15.08 9.99
CA TYR A 37 -6.63 -14.42 10.35
C TYR A 37 -5.50 -15.43 10.53
N ALA A 38 -5.79 -16.59 11.16
CA ALA A 38 -4.82 -17.67 11.34
C ALA A 38 -4.31 -18.22 9.98
N ILE A 39 -5.18 -18.43 9.01
CA ILE A 39 -4.82 -18.91 7.67
C ILE A 39 -3.91 -17.89 6.95
N ASN A 40 -4.27 -16.60 7.00
CA ASN A 40 -3.45 -15.56 6.38
C ASN A 40 -2.10 -15.40 7.08
N ALA A 41 -2.05 -15.48 8.42
CA ALA A 41 -0.82 -15.43 9.18
C ALA A 41 0.07 -16.65 8.89
N ALA A 42 -0.50 -17.86 8.81
CA ALA A 42 0.21 -19.06 8.45
C ALA A 42 0.82 -18.98 7.04
N LEU A 43 0.10 -18.42 6.07
CA LEU A 43 0.60 -18.23 4.71
C LEU A 43 1.78 -17.26 4.68
N VAL A 44 1.68 -16.12 5.39
CA VAL A 44 2.79 -15.16 5.51
C VAL A 44 3.99 -15.83 6.18
N LEU A 45 3.77 -16.60 7.24
CA LEU A 45 4.84 -17.31 7.94
C LEU A 45 5.51 -18.33 7.03
N VAL A 46 4.76 -19.13 6.30
CA VAL A 46 5.30 -20.09 5.32
C VAL A 46 6.13 -19.36 4.25
N PHE A 47 5.63 -18.24 3.74
CA PHE A 47 6.38 -17.44 2.75
C PHE A 47 7.72 -16.92 3.33
N LEU A 48 7.72 -16.43 4.58
CA LEU A 48 8.92 -15.96 5.26
C LEU A 48 9.94 -17.09 5.47
N VAL A 49 9.50 -18.24 5.98
CA VAL A 49 10.37 -19.39 6.25
C VAL A 49 10.96 -19.95 4.96
N VAL A 50 10.14 -20.12 3.92
CA VAL A 50 10.61 -20.61 2.62
C VAL A 50 11.60 -19.63 1.99
N GLY A 51 11.31 -18.33 2.06
CA GLY A 51 12.21 -17.29 1.52
C GLY A 51 13.58 -17.30 2.22
N GLU A 52 13.61 -17.37 3.55
CA GLU A 52 14.85 -17.43 4.35
C GLU A 52 15.63 -18.70 4.04
N LEU A 53 14.97 -19.86 4.01
CA LEU A 53 15.60 -21.13 3.64
C LEU A 53 16.21 -21.12 2.24
N MET A 54 15.58 -20.45 1.28
CA MET A 54 16.13 -20.33 -0.08
C MET A 54 17.34 -19.38 -0.13
N ILE A 55 17.38 -18.36 0.71
CA ILE A 55 18.52 -17.43 0.84
C ILE A 55 19.69 -18.15 1.52
N ASP A 56 19.46 -18.80 2.66
CA ASP A 56 20.48 -19.53 3.41
C ASP A 56 20.99 -20.75 2.66
N GLY A 57 20.13 -21.43 1.91
CA GLY A 57 20.47 -22.54 1.03
C GLY A 57 21.27 -22.16 -0.22
N GLY A 58 21.54 -20.86 -0.44
CA GLY A 58 22.30 -20.36 -1.58
C GLY A 58 21.58 -20.45 -2.93
N ALA A 59 20.27 -20.77 -2.93
CA ALA A 59 19.44 -20.77 -4.14
C ALA A 59 19.18 -19.35 -4.67
N ILE A 60 19.20 -18.35 -3.78
CA ILE A 60 19.00 -16.94 -4.09
C ILE A 60 20.34 -16.22 -3.92
N THR A 61 20.80 -15.52 -4.96
CA THR A 61 22.03 -14.72 -4.90
C THR A 61 21.80 -13.48 -4.05
N ARG A 62 22.88 -12.92 -3.44
CA ARG A 62 22.80 -11.70 -2.65
C ARG A 62 22.15 -10.53 -3.38
N TYR A 63 22.40 -10.44 -4.68
CA TYR A 63 21.75 -9.44 -5.54
C TYR A 63 20.23 -9.63 -5.61
N GLN A 64 19.78 -10.86 -5.83
CA GLN A 64 18.34 -11.16 -5.87
C GLN A 64 17.66 -10.91 -4.51
N SER A 65 18.37 -11.16 -3.40
CA SER A 65 17.87 -10.82 -2.05
C SER A 65 17.64 -9.31 -1.93
N THR A 66 18.57 -8.47 -2.38
CA THR A 66 18.41 -7.02 -2.38
C THR A 66 17.22 -6.57 -3.25
N VAL A 67 17.00 -7.20 -4.40
CA VAL A 67 15.81 -6.93 -5.24
C VAL A 67 14.52 -7.30 -4.52
N LEU A 68 14.48 -8.44 -3.81
CA LEU A 68 13.32 -8.82 -3.01
C LEU A 68 13.07 -7.85 -1.84
N GLU A 69 14.11 -7.37 -1.19
CA GLU A 69 14.00 -6.32 -0.17
C GLU A 69 13.38 -5.05 -0.75
N GLN A 70 13.82 -4.62 -1.93
CA GLN A 70 13.24 -3.48 -2.64
C GLN A 70 11.76 -3.71 -2.98
N VAL A 71 11.39 -4.91 -3.44
CA VAL A 71 9.98 -5.29 -3.66
C VAL A 71 9.16 -5.05 -2.39
N GLY A 72 9.62 -5.52 -1.24
CA GLY A 72 8.93 -5.30 0.04
C GLY A 72 8.77 -3.82 0.39
N ILE A 73 9.81 -3.02 0.19
CA ILE A 73 9.77 -1.57 0.43
C ILE A 73 8.75 -0.88 -0.48
N TYR A 74 8.74 -1.21 -1.78
CA TYR A 74 7.77 -0.65 -2.73
C TYR A 74 6.34 -1.12 -2.47
N ILE A 75 6.14 -2.32 -1.94
CA ILE A 75 4.82 -2.77 -1.46
C ILE A 75 4.32 -1.84 -0.35
N ILE A 76 5.15 -1.51 0.65
CA ILE A 76 4.76 -0.59 1.72
C ILE A 76 4.43 0.78 1.14
N LEU A 77 5.24 1.31 0.23
CA LEU A 77 5.02 2.60 -0.43
C LEU A 77 3.71 2.62 -1.23
N ALA A 78 3.45 1.58 -2.03
CA ALA A 78 2.23 1.48 -2.81
C ALA A 78 0.99 1.35 -1.92
N VAL A 79 1.03 0.49 -0.89
CA VAL A 79 -0.11 0.30 0.02
C VAL A 79 -0.36 1.56 0.87
N SER A 80 0.71 2.26 1.29
CA SER A 80 0.59 3.53 2.03
C SER A 80 0.01 4.64 1.17
N LEU A 81 0.46 4.81 -0.08
CA LEU A 81 -0.11 5.78 -1.00
C LEU A 81 -1.56 5.45 -1.35
N ASN A 82 -1.92 4.17 -1.44
CA ASN A 82 -3.28 3.72 -1.71
C ASN A 82 -4.28 4.17 -0.62
N ILE A 83 -3.83 4.49 0.60
CA ILE A 83 -4.70 5.11 1.63
C ILE A 83 -5.23 6.46 1.12
N ALA A 84 -4.36 7.30 0.59
CA ALA A 84 -4.73 8.62 0.12
C ALA A 84 -5.39 8.59 -1.28
N THR A 85 -4.87 7.80 -2.21
CA THR A 85 -5.37 7.76 -3.59
C THR A 85 -6.58 6.85 -3.74
N GLY A 86 -6.53 5.66 -3.19
CA GLY A 86 -7.56 4.64 -3.39
C GLY A 86 -8.72 4.73 -2.43
N TYR A 87 -8.45 4.89 -1.13
CA TYR A 87 -9.50 4.92 -0.11
C TYR A 87 -10.06 6.32 0.13
N LEU A 88 -9.24 7.38 0.05
CA LEU A 88 -9.69 8.76 0.22
C LEU A 88 -10.09 9.42 -1.11
N GLY A 89 -9.58 8.92 -2.26
CA GLY A 89 -9.86 9.47 -3.58
C GLY A 89 -9.11 10.75 -3.90
N GLN A 90 -8.00 11.03 -3.24
CA GLN A 90 -7.14 12.19 -3.49
C GLN A 90 -5.80 11.74 -4.07
N LEU A 91 -5.23 12.49 -5.02
CA LEU A 91 -4.00 12.15 -5.73
C LEU A 91 -2.81 13.00 -5.25
N PRO A 92 -2.18 12.71 -4.07
CA PRO A 92 -0.98 13.42 -3.68
C PRO A 92 0.22 12.92 -4.47
N LEU A 93 0.98 13.84 -5.08
CA LEU A 93 2.21 13.55 -5.83
C LEU A 93 3.49 13.73 -4.98
N GLY A 94 3.36 14.03 -3.70
CA GLY A 94 4.49 14.31 -2.80
C GLY A 94 4.99 13.12 -1.97
N HIS A 95 4.64 11.89 -2.32
CA HIS A 95 4.90 10.71 -1.46
C HIS A 95 6.38 10.41 -1.27
N ALA A 96 7.22 10.66 -2.30
CA ALA A 96 8.67 10.51 -2.20
C ALA A 96 9.30 11.47 -1.17
N GLY A 97 8.72 12.65 -0.95
CA GLY A 97 9.16 13.57 0.10
C GLY A 97 9.00 12.98 1.50
N PHE A 98 7.87 12.35 1.79
CA PHE A 98 7.66 11.66 3.08
C PHE A 98 8.59 10.45 3.25
N MET A 99 8.81 9.70 2.18
CA MET A 99 9.81 8.63 2.15
C MET A 99 11.21 9.16 2.48
N SER A 100 11.60 10.31 1.92
CA SER A 100 12.88 10.98 2.17
C SER A 100 13.01 11.36 3.65
N VAL A 101 12.07 12.12 4.21
CA VAL A 101 12.09 12.54 5.62
C VAL A 101 12.20 11.33 6.56
N GLY A 102 11.39 10.31 6.33
CA GLY A 102 11.42 9.10 7.15
C GLY A 102 12.74 8.34 7.05
N GLY A 103 13.28 8.21 5.83
CA GLY A 103 14.54 7.54 5.60
C GLY A 103 15.72 8.24 6.27
N TYR A 104 15.86 9.55 6.09
CA TYR A 104 16.92 10.33 6.74
C TYR A 104 16.77 10.31 8.26
N SER A 105 15.57 10.53 8.80
CA SER A 105 15.35 10.51 10.25
C SER A 105 15.66 9.16 10.87
N CYS A 106 15.26 8.06 10.23
CA CYS A 106 15.58 6.70 10.66
C CYS A 106 17.10 6.43 10.62
N ALA A 107 17.75 6.76 9.49
CA ALA A 107 19.19 6.52 9.30
C ALA A 107 20.02 7.32 10.30
N ILE A 108 19.70 8.60 10.54
CA ILE A 108 20.37 9.45 11.51
C ILE A 108 20.18 8.90 12.92
N PHE A 109 18.94 8.50 13.28
CA PHE A 109 18.65 7.93 14.59
C PHE A 109 19.48 6.67 14.83
N ILE A 110 19.49 5.71 13.90
CA ILE A 110 20.23 4.46 14.03
C ILE A 110 21.72 4.74 14.13
N THR A 111 22.29 5.56 13.22
CA THR A 111 23.71 5.87 13.18
C THR A 111 24.20 6.58 14.46
N ARG A 112 23.34 7.43 15.05
CA ARG A 112 23.68 8.13 16.31
C ARG A 112 23.50 7.27 17.55
N MET A 113 22.56 6.34 17.55
CA MET A 113 22.30 5.44 18.68
C MET A 113 23.27 4.26 18.75
N MET A 114 23.82 3.82 17.62
CA MET A 114 24.80 2.70 17.60
C MET A 114 25.96 2.87 18.56
N PRO A 115 26.73 3.99 18.56
CA PRO A 115 27.84 4.15 19.47
C PRO A 115 27.41 4.27 20.94
N VAL A 116 26.21 4.81 21.21
CA VAL A 116 25.67 4.94 22.57
C VAL A 116 25.34 3.55 23.17
N LEU A 117 24.85 2.64 22.34
CA LEU A 117 24.48 1.28 22.75
C LEU A 117 25.65 0.28 22.62
N GLY A 118 26.82 0.72 22.15
CA GLY A 118 27.97 -0.14 21.91
C GLY A 118 27.76 -1.19 20.81
N VAL A 119 26.80 -0.95 19.91
CA VAL A 119 26.44 -1.85 18.81
C VAL A 119 27.27 -1.53 17.58
N THR A 120 27.79 -2.56 16.92
CA THR A 120 28.52 -2.44 15.67
C THR A 120 27.66 -2.86 14.46
N ALA A 121 28.07 -2.45 13.25
CA ALA A 121 27.36 -2.88 12.04
C ALA A 121 27.33 -4.41 11.85
N ARG A 122 28.28 -5.14 12.44
CA ARG A 122 28.34 -6.61 12.41
C ARG A 122 27.23 -7.25 13.26
N ASP A 123 26.81 -6.59 14.33
CA ASP A 123 25.79 -7.11 15.24
C ASP A 123 24.39 -7.11 14.58
N PHE A 124 24.17 -6.24 13.56
CA PHE A 124 22.97 -6.30 12.74
C PHE A 124 22.91 -7.57 11.88
N VAL A 125 24.06 -8.00 11.35
CA VAL A 125 24.15 -9.25 10.57
C VAL A 125 23.99 -10.47 11.50
N ALA A 126 24.45 -10.37 12.75
CA ALA A 126 24.32 -11.42 13.75
C ALA A 126 22.91 -11.55 14.35
N GLY A 127 21.99 -10.60 14.03
CA GLY A 127 20.60 -10.66 14.47
C GLY A 127 20.40 -10.44 15.97
N SER A 128 21.29 -9.68 16.63
CA SER A 128 21.18 -9.45 18.07
C SER A 128 19.86 -8.74 18.43
N PRO A 129 19.19 -9.09 19.56
CA PRO A 129 17.90 -8.51 19.92
C PRO A 129 17.95 -6.99 20.09
N VAL A 130 19.09 -6.44 20.50
CA VAL A 130 19.28 -4.98 20.62
C VAL A 130 19.16 -4.31 19.26
N CYS A 131 19.67 -4.93 18.19
CA CYS A 131 19.57 -4.41 16.83
C CYS A 131 18.12 -4.39 16.32
N VAL A 132 17.32 -5.39 16.69
CA VAL A 132 15.89 -5.42 16.34
C VAL A 132 15.14 -4.28 17.04
N PHE A 133 15.39 -4.04 18.32
CA PHE A 133 14.80 -2.91 19.05
C PHE A 133 15.24 -1.56 18.45
N LEU A 134 16.52 -1.44 18.07
CA LEU A 134 17.05 -0.23 17.46
C LEU A 134 16.41 0.00 16.07
N LEU A 135 16.21 -1.05 15.29
CA LEU A 135 15.51 -0.99 14.00
C LEU A 135 14.05 -0.54 14.20
N ILE A 136 13.31 -1.17 15.08
CA ILE A 136 11.91 -0.78 15.35
C ILE A 136 11.85 0.68 15.83
N GLY A 137 12.74 1.08 16.76
CA GLY A 137 12.83 2.47 17.21
C GLY A 137 13.13 3.44 16.07
N GLY A 138 14.08 3.11 15.19
CA GLY A 138 14.42 3.90 14.02
C GLY A 138 13.26 4.04 13.04
N LEU A 139 12.55 2.95 12.73
CA LEU A 139 11.38 2.95 11.85
C LEU A 139 10.23 3.78 12.44
N LEU A 140 10.00 3.71 13.76
CA LEU A 140 9.00 4.53 14.43
C LEU A 140 9.37 6.01 14.40
N VAL A 141 10.61 6.37 14.68
CA VAL A 141 11.10 7.75 14.61
C VAL A 141 10.95 8.28 13.17
N GLY A 142 11.38 7.52 12.17
CA GLY A 142 11.22 7.86 10.75
C GLY A 142 9.76 8.06 10.36
N GLY A 143 8.87 7.14 10.78
CA GLY A 143 7.44 7.23 10.55
C GLY A 143 6.81 8.45 11.21
N VAL A 144 7.16 8.75 12.48
CA VAL A 144 6.64 9.92 13.20
C VAL A 144 7.11 11.23 12.58
N CYS A 145 8.39 11.35 12.21
CA CYS A 145 8.91 12.53 11.52
C CYS A 145 8.18 12.77 10.18
N ALA A 146 7.97 11.70 9.40
CA ALA A 146 7.21 11.79 8.15
C ALA A 146 5.74 12.15 8.40
N ALA A 147 5.11 11.63 9.46
CA ALA A 147 3.74 11.96 9.85
C ALA A 147 3.60 13.43 10.27
N VAL A 148 4.56 13.98 11.01
CA VAL A 148 4.59 15.40 11.39
C VAL A 148 4.72 16.28 10.15
N CYS A 149 5.63 15.96 9.22
CA CYS A 149 5.71 16.64 7.93
C CYS A 149 4.39 16.50 7.14
N GLY A 150 3.80 15.31 7.14
CA GLY A 150 2.50 15.05 6.52
C GLY A 150 1.37 15.89 7.14
N LEU A 151 1.40 16.12 8.44
CA LEU A 151 0.43 16.99 9.12
C LEU A 151 0.61 18.45 8.71
N ILE A 152 1.86 18.94 8.73
CA ILE A 152 2.18 20.34 8.38
C ILE A 152 1.76 20.65 6.93
N ILE A 153 2.03 19.72 6.01
CA ILE A 153 1.70 19.86 4.59
C ILE A 153 0.21 19.58 4.34
N GLY A 154 -0.35 18.58 5.03
CA GLY A 154 -1.73 18.14 4.84
C GLY A 154 -2.75 19.19 5.18
N ILE A 155 -2.56 19.96 6.27
CA ILE A 155 -3.52 20.98 6.69
C ILE A 155 -3.79 22.02 5.57
N PRO A 156 -2.80 22.68 4.96
CA PRO A 156 -3.05 23.60 3.85
C PRO A 156 -3.41 22.90 2.55
N ALA A 157 -2.77 21.76 2.25
CA ALA A 157 -2.97 21.07 0.96
C ALA A 157 -4.38 20.48 0.82
N LEU A 158 -4.93 19.89 1.88
CA LEU A 158 -6.24 19.22 1.85
C LEU A 158 -7.44 20.19 1.78
N ARG A 159 -7.19 21.49 1.89
CA ARG A 159 -8.21 22.52 1.59
C ARG A 159 -8.42 22.72 0.10
N LEU A 160 -7.47 22.27 -0.72
CA LEU A 160 -7.55 22.33 -2.17
C LEU A 160 -8.22 21.07 -2.72
N LYS A 161 -8.85 21.19 -3.89
CA LYS A 161 -9.56 20.09 -4.53
C LYS A 161 -8.91 19.74 -5.88
N GLY A 162 -9.02 18.47 -6.26
CA GLY A 162 -8.58 17.98 -7.55
C GLY A 162 -7.07 18.16 -7.79
N ASP A 163 -6.71 18.65 -8.98
CA ASP A 163 -5.32 18.74 -9.46
C ASP A 163 -4.46 19.73 -8.67
N TYR A 164 -5.07 20.74 -8.03
CA TYR A 164 -4.32 21.69 -7.18
C TYR A 164 -3.69 21.03 -5.97
N LEU A 165 -4.33 20.01 -5.42
CA LEU A 165 -3.74 19.21 -4.34
C LEU A 165 -2.49 18.47 -4.82
N ALA A 166 -2.54 17.88 -6.01
CA ALA A 166 -1.42 17.17 -6.61
C ALA A 166 -0.21 18.10 -6.82
N ILE A 167 -0.45 19.31 -7.38
CA ILE A 167 0.60 20.31 -7.64
C ILE A 167 1.24 20.77 -6.33
N ILE A 168 0.45 21.10 -5.31
CA ILE A 168 0.99 21.57 -4.03
C ILE A 168 1.76 20.48 -3.30
N THR A 169 1.25 19.25 -3.25
CA THR A 169 1.97 18.15 -2.60
C THR A 169 3.29 17.84 -3.30
N LEU A 170 3.32 17.97 -4.64
CA LEU A 170 4.55 17.88 -5.42
C LEU A 170 5.55 18.98 -5.06
N ALA A 171 5.10 20.25 -5.03
CA ALA A 171 5.92 21.37 -4.68
C ALA A 171 6.54 21.20 -3.29
N PHE A 172 5.76 20.75 -2.31
CA PHE A 172 6.27 20.44 -0.97
C PHE A 172 7.31 19.31 -0.97
N SER A 173 7.12 18.28 -1.80
CA SER A 173 8.11 17.20 -1.94
C SER A 173 9.45 17.74 -2.46
N GLU A 174 9.42 18.65 -3.44
CA GLU A 174 10.62 19.30 -3.96
C GLU A 174 11.24 20.26 -2.92
N ILE A 175 10.43 20.97 -2.13
CA ILE A 175 10.94 21.77 -1.01
C ILE A 175 11.67 20.88 0.00
N ILE A 176 11.07 19.74 0.39
CA ILE A 176 11.73 18.78 1.29
C ILE A 176 13.08 18.35 0.70
N ARG A 177 13.11 17.99 -0.59
CA ARG A 177 14.34 17.58 -1.27
C ARG A 177 15.42 18.65 -1.23
N VAL A 178 15.05 19.91 -1.49
CA VAL A 178 15.98 21.05 -1.43
C VAL A 178 16.43 21.34 0.00
N VAL A 179 15.54 21.21 0.99
CA VAL A 179 15.90 21.33 2.40
C VAL A 179 16.92 20.25 2.79
N MET A 180 16.69 18.99 2.40
CA MET A 180 17.64 17.90 2.68
C MET A 180 18.99 18.09 2.00
N LEU A 181 19.05 18.79 0.85
CA LEU A 181 20.28 19.16 0.17
C LEU A 181 21.10 20.19 0.92
N ASN A 182 20.45 21.19 1.55
CA ASN A 182 21.10 22.39 2.08
C ASN A 182 21.08 22.46 3.62
N ILE A 183 20.51 21.47 4.31
CA ILE A 183 20.33 21.51 5.77
C ILE A 183 21.70 21.53 6.50
N ASP A 184 22.73 20.91 5.94
CA ASP A 184 24.06 20.86 6.54
C ASP A 184 24.71 22.26 6.59
N ASP A 185 24.45 23.09 5.58
CA ASP A 185 24.96 24.49 5.52
C ASP A 185 24.22 25.36 6.54
N VAL A 186 22.95 25.08 6.82
CA VAL A 186 22.14 25.83 7.79
C VAL A 186 22.49 25.45 9.23
N VAL A 187 22.69 24.16 9.48
CA VAL A 187 22.95 23.63 10.84
C VAL A 187 24.44 23.72 11.23
N GLY A 188 25.33 23.84 10.26
CA GLY A 188 26.79 23.99 10.48
C GLY A 188 27.50 22.66 10.82
N PHE A 189 26.85 21.54 10.73
CA PHE A 189 27.45 20.20 10.85
C PHE A 189 26.81 19.21 9.89
N LYS A 190 27.57 18.18 9.48
CA LYS A 190 27.09 17.15 8.54
C LYS A 190 25.97 16.31 9.17
N LEU A 191 24.74 16.58 8.77
CA LEU A 191 23.54 15.84 9.17
C LEU A 191 23.07 14.90 8.08
N THR A 192 22.98 15.39 6.84
CA THR A 192 22.46 14.65 5.67
C THR A 192 23.54 14.33 4.65
N GLY A 193 24.72 14.95 4.74
CA GLY A 193 25.80 14.83 3.77
C GLY A 193 25.58 15.65 2.49
N GLY A 194 24.53 16.49 2.46
CA GLY A 194 24.22 17.38 1.35
C GLY A 194 24.04 16.65 0.02
N ALA A 195 24.67 17.17 -1.05
CA ALA A 195 24.58 16.56 -2.39
C ALA A 195 25.24 15.18 -2.49
N ALA A 196 26.28 14.90 -1.67
CA ALA A 196 26.92 13.58 -1.62
C ALA A 196 26.04 12.52 -0.97
N GLY A 197 25.08 12.96 -0.14
CA GLY A 197 24.18 12.13 0.60
C GLY A 197 24.75 11.58 1.90
N LEU A 198 23.87 11.04 2.74
CA LEU A 198 24.23 10.38 3.99
C LEU A 198 24.86 9.02 3.67
N THR A 199 26.14 8.87 3.99
CA THR A 199 26.93 7.65 3.80
C THR A 199 27.19 6.98 5.13
N GLY A 200 27.59 5.69 5.09
CA GLY A 200 27.93 4.93 6.30
C GLY A 200 26.72 4.43 7.08
N ILE A 201 25.57 4.34 6.43
CA ILE A 201 24.38 3.72 7.00
C ILE A 201 24.64 2.21 7.12
N PRO A 202 24.52 1.61 8.32
CA PRO A 202 24.67 0.16 8.47
C PRO A 202 23.59 -0.57 7.69
N GLY A 203 23.94 -1.68 7.06
CA GLY A 203 22.97 -2.56 6.38
C GLY A 203 22.11 -3.31 7.40
N TYR A 204 21.16 -2.62 8.01
CA TYR A 204 20.24 -3.21 9.00
C TYR A 204 19.01 -3.87 8.37
N THR A 205 18.87 -3.76 7.07
CA THR A 205 17.75 -4.33 6.33
C THR A 205 18.11 -5.75 5.90
N SER A 206 17.23 -6.69 6.17
CA SER A 206 17.29 -8.08 5.72
C SER A 206 15.94 -8.48 5.16
N PHE A 207 15.89 -9.53 4.34
CA PHE A 207 14.66 -10.08 3.79
C PHE A 207 13.58 -10.27 4.88
N LEU A 208 13.94 -10.91 5.99
CA LEU A 208 13.03 -11.18 7.10
C LEU A 208 12.45 -9.89 7.70
N ASN A 209 13.32 -8.90 8.00
CA ASN A 209 12.91 -7.64 8.61
C ASN A 209 11.96 -6.84 7.69
N VAL A 210 12.23 -6.83 6.39
CA VAL A 210 11.38 -6.14 5.40
C VAL A 210 10.01 -6.79 5.33
N PHE A 211 9.95 -8.10 5.13
CA PHE A 211 8.66 -8.77 4.92
C PHE A 211 7.82 -8.89 6.20
N ILE A 212 8.45 -8.96 7.37
CA ILE A 212 7.72 -8.79 8.65
C ILE A 212 7.10 -7.40 8.72
N THR A 213 7.87 -6.35 8.37
CA THR A 213 7.35 -4.97 8.36
C THR A 213 6.23 -4.82 7.33
N VAL A 214 6.36 -5.40 6.12
CA VAL A 214 5.28 -5.45 5.12
C VAL A 214 4.02 -6.08 5.71
N ALA A 215 4.14 -7.24 6.35
CA ALA A 215 3.00 -7.93 6.94
C ALA A 215 2.30 -7.09 8.02
N VAL A 216 3.10 -6.48 8.92
CA VAL A 216 2.59 -5.60 9.98
C VAL A 216 1.90 -4.37 9.40
N VAL A 217 2.53 -3.68 8.45
CA VAL A 217 1.95 -2.49 7.81
C VAL A 217 0.66 -2.83 7.07
N CYS A 218 0.66 -3.90 6.28
CA CYS A 218 -0.52 -4.38 5.59
C CYS A 218 -1.66 -4.73 6.56
N PHE A 219 -1.35 -5.38 7.68
CA PHE A 219 -2.33 -5.71 8.71
C PHE A 219 -2.90 -4.45 9.38
N LEU A 220 -2.06 -3.47 9.72
CA LEU A 220 -2.48 -2.21 10.33
C LEU A 220 -3.39 -1.41 9.39
N ILE A 221 -2.99 -1.26 8.12
CA ILE A 221 -3.77 -0.52 7.12
C ILE A 221 -5.11 -1.25 6.87
N HIS A 222 -5.11 -2.57 6.74
CA HIS A 222 -6.33 -3.35 6.56
C HIS A 222 -7.30 -3.17 7.74
N THR A 223 -6.79 -3.23 8.97
CA THR A 223 -7.59 -3.04 10.19
C THR A 223 -8.11 -1.61 10.28
N MET A 224 -7.27 -0.61 9.96
CA MET A 224 -7.66 0.79 9.92
C MET A 224 -8.80 1.02 8.91
N MET A 225 -8.69 0.47 7.70
CA MET A 225 -9.72 0.64 6.66
C MET A 225 -11.04 -0.07 6.98
N LYS A 226 -11.01 -1.16 7.74
CA LYS A 226 -12.23 -1.85 8.21
C LYS A 226 -12.87 -1.22 9.45
N SER A 227 -12.18 -0.31 10.12
CA SER A 227 -12.66 0.39 11.32
C SER A 227 -13.77 1.40 11.01
N ARG A 228 -14.30 2.06 12.04
CA ARG A 228 -15.24 3.18 11.90
C ARG A 228 -14.60 4.35 11.11
N HIS A 229 -13.32 4.61 11.35
CA HIS A 229 -12.56 5.66 10.67
C HIS A 229 -12.40 5.36 9.17
N GLY A 230 -12.08 4.12 8.81
CA GLY A 230 -11.96 3.71 7.40
C GLY A 230 -13.29 3.85 6.64
N ARG A 231 -14.42 3.51 7.27
CA ARG A 231 -15.74 3.72 6.65
C ARG A 231 -16.07 5.20 6.44
N ALA A 232 -15.68 6.07 7.37
CA ALA A 232 -15.83 7.53 7.19
C ALA A 232 -14.98 8.06 6.03
N ILE A 233 -13.74 7.56 5.87
CA ILE A 233 -12.86 7.90 4.74
C ILE A 233 -13.51 7.47 3.42
N LEU A 234 -14.04 6.26 3.33
CA LEU A 234 -14.73 5.75 2.13
C LEU A 234 -15.98 6.57 1.80
N ALA A 235 -16.77 6.95 2.81
CA ALA A 235 -17.94 7.81 2.62
C ALA A 235 -17.57 9.18 2.02
N ILE A 236 -16.45 9.77 2.46
CA ILE A 236 -15.92 11.02 1.91
C ILE A 236 -15.51 10.85 0.45
N ARG A 237 -14.87 9.73 0.10
CA ARG A 237 -14.50 9.41 -1.28
C ARG A 237 -15.72 9.31 -2.19
N ASP A 238 -16.76 8.63 -1.74
CA ASP A 238 -17.94 8.37 -2.55
C ASP A 238 -18.77 9.66 -2.76
N ASN A 239 -18.99 10.44 -1.70
CA ASN A 239 -19.61 11.77 -1.79
C ASN A 239 -19.27 12.62 -0.55
N GLU A 240 -18.40 13.61 -0.71
CA GLU A 240 -17.95 14.50 0.35
C GLU A 240 -19.10 15.32 0.98
N ILE A 241 -20.02 15.86 0.12
CA ILE A 241 -21.13 16.69 0.57
C ILE A 241 -22.12 15.86 1.39
N ALA A 242 -22.44 14.65 0.94
CA ALA A 242 -23.34 13.76 1.64
C ALA A 242 -22.74 13.27 2.99
N ALA A 243 -21.43 13.00 3.03
CA ALA A 243 -20.74 12.64 4.26
C ALA A 243 -20.78 13.79 5.28
N GLU A 244 -20.54 15.03 4.84
CA GLU A 244 -20.60 16.22 5.68
C GLU A 244 -22.01 16.48 6.20
N ALA A 245 -23.03 16.35 5.35
CA ALA A 245 -24.44 16.44 5.73
C ALA A 245 -24.85 15.36 6.75
N SER A 246 -24.16 14.22 6.75
CA SER A 246 -24.36 13.13 7.73
C SER A 246 -23.54 13.32 9.04
N GLY A 247 -22.90 14.49 9.23
CA GLY A 247 -22.14 14.84 10.44
C GLY A 247 -20.69 14.31 10.46
N VAL A 248 -20.16 13.84 9.35
CA VAL A 248 -18.75 13.41 9.26
C VAL A 248 -17.86 14.65 9.10
N ASN A 249 -16.89 14.82 9.99
CA ASN A 249 -15.89 15.89 9.87
C ASN A 249 -14.87 15.54 8.76
N THR A 250 -15.13 16.03 7.55
CA THR A 250 -14.34 15.70 6.35
C THR A 250 -12.88 16.12 6.48
N THR A 251 -12.60 17.30 7.03
CA THR A 251 -11.23 17.81 7.22
C THR A 251 -10.42 16.89 8.14
N TYR A 252 -11.00 16.46 9.26
CA TYR A 252 -10.34 15.58 10.22
C TYR A 252 -9.96 14.23 9.56
N TYR A 253 -10.91 13.57 8.90
CA TYR A 253 -10.68 12.26 8.30
C TYR A 253 -9.74 12.31 7.10
N LYS A 254 -9.79 13.37 6.29
CA LYS A 254 -8.83 13.61 5.21
C LYS A 254 -7.41 13.76 5.76
N THR A 255 -7.23 14.61 6.77
CA THR A 255 -5.93 14.83 7.41
C THR A 255 -5.41 13.55 8.06
N MET A 256 -6.26 12.80 8.75
CA MET A 256 -5.90 11.52 9.37
C MET A 256 -5.40 10.50 8.34
N ALA A 257 -6.12 10.35 7.22
CA ALA A 257 -5.73 9.43 6.15
C ALA A 257 -4.39 9.83 5.52
N PHE A 258 -4.20 11.12 5.28
CA PHE A 258 -2.98 11.67 4.70
C PHE A 258 -1.76 11.50 5.62
N VAL A 259 -1.92 11.79 6.92
CA VAL A 259 -0.88 11.60 7.94
C VAL A 259 -0.53 10.13 8.12
N ALA A 260 -1.53 9.23 8.12
CA ALA A 260 -1.29 7.79 8.17
C ALA A 260 -0.51 7.31 6.92
N SER A 261 -0.86 7.81 5.73
CA SER A 261 -0.14 7.53 4.48
C SER A 261 1.32 8.00 4.58
N ALA A 262 1.57 9.22 5.08
CA ALA A 262 2.91 9.77 5.28
C ALA A 262 3.73 8.97 6.33
N PHE A 263 3.10 8.51 7.40
CA PHE A 263 3.73 7.68 8.43
C PHE A 263 4.30 6.39 7.83
N PHE A 264 3.49 5.65 7.09
CA PHE A 264 3.93 4.39 6.48
C PHE A 264 4.93 4.63 5.34
N ALA A 265 4.85 5.74 4.62
CA ALA A 265 5.88 6.14 3.66
C ALA A 265 7.23 6.39 4.36
N GLY A 266 7.20 7.00 5.55
CA GLY A 266 8.40 7.19 6.37
C GLY A 266 9.01 5.87 6.84
N VAL A 267 8.19 4.91 7.24
CA VAL A 267 8.64 3.56 7.61
C VAL A 267 9.32 2.87 6.42
N ALA A 268 8.73 2.95 5.22
CA ALA A 268 9.33 2.40 4.00
C ALA A 268 10.66 3.11 3.66
N GLY A 269 10.73 4.42 3.85
CA GLY A 269 11.95 5.21 3.70
C GLY A 269 13.07 4.75 4.63
N GLY A 270 12.74 4.44 5.90
CA GLY A 270 13.68 3.88 6.87
C GLY A 270 14.26 2.53 6.41
N LEU A 271 13.43 1.63 5.90
CA LEU A 271 13.90 0.35 5.34
C LEU A 271 14.75 0.58 4.08
N TYR A 272 14.37 1.52 3.22
CA TYR A 272 15.12 1.85 2.02
C TYR A 272 16.53 2.34 2.35
N ALA A 273 16.69 3.14 3.40
CA ALA A 273 17.99 3.63 3.86
C ALA A 273 18.94 2.48 4.23
N GLY A 274 18.45 1.47 4.95
CA GLY A 274 19.24 0.30 5.31
C GLY A 274 19.54 -0.65 4.15
N CYS A 275 18.63 -0.72 3.16
CA CYS A 275 18.81 -1.55 1.97
C CYS A 275 19.90 -1.01 1.02
N ILE A 276 19.89 0.32 0.79
CA ILE A 276 20.83 0.95 -0.15
C ILE A 276 22.16 1.35 0.52
N GLY A 277 22.14 1.67 1.81
CA GLY A 277 23.32 2.07 2.58
C GLY A 277 23.82 3.51 2.32
N VAL A 278 23.29 4.18 1.32
CA VAL A 278 23.60 5.60 0.98
C VAL A 278 22.31 6.31 0.58
N MET A 279 22.00 7.41 1.25
CA MET A 279 20.81 8.20 0.97
C MET A 279 21.17 9.50 0.26
N GLN A 280 20.83 9.62 -1.02
CA GLN A 280 21.02 10.83 -1.81
C GLN A 280 19.70 11.58 -2.01
N PRO A 281 19.61 12.90 -1.74
CA PRO A 281 18.36 13.65 -1.91
C PRO A 281 17.84 13.65 -3.36
N ALA A 282 18.73 13.55 -4.35
CA ALA A 282 18.37 13.50 -5.77
C ALA A 282 17.45 12.33 -6.14
N VAL A 283 17.52 11.21 -5.42
CA VAL A 283 16.69 10.01 -5.68
C VAL A 283 15.22 10.25 -5.34
N PHE A 284 14.92 11.16 -4.40
CA PHE A 284 13.56 11.41 -3.88
C PHE A 284 12.84 12.54 -4.63
N GLY A 285 13.15 12.76 -5.89
CA GLY A 285 12.51 13.77 -6.74
C GLY A 285 11.16 13.30 -7.29
N PHE A 286 10.61 14.14 -8.16
CA PHE A 286 9.32 13.96 -8.85
C PHE A 286 9.14 12.57 -9.48
N MET A 287 10.17 12.08 -10.19
CA MET A 287 10.10 10.78 -10.87
C MET A 287 9.83 9.63 -9.90
N LYS A 288 10.36 9.69 -8.69
CA LYS A 288 10.10 8.68 -7.65
C LYS A 288 8.67 8.69 -7.17
N SER A 289 8.08 9.87 -7.01
CA SER A 289 6.65 9.99 -6.67
C SER A 289 5.74 9.43 -7.76
N ILE A 290 6.07 9.69 -9.03
CA ILE A 290 5.34 9.13 -10.18
C ILE A 290 5.46 7.59 -10.21
N GLU A 291 6.65 7.05 -10.00
CA GLU A 291 6.90 5.60 -9.97
C GLU A 291 5.98 4.92 -8.95
N ILE A 292 5.90 5.46 -7.72
CA ILE A 292 5.04 4.93 -6.66
C ILE A 292 3.56 5.08 -7.03
N LEU A 293 3.16 6.21 -7.62
CA LEU A 293 1.78 6.43 -8.06
C LEU A 293 1.36 5.42 -9.13
N VAL A 294 2.23 5.18 -10.11
CA VAL A 294 1.98 4.20 -11.18
C VAL A 294 1.75 2.80 -10.60
N MET A 295 2.50 2.40 -9.56
CA MET A 295 2.28 1.13 -8.88
C MET A 295 0.87 1.02 -8.28
N VAL A 296 0.34 2.11 -7.71
CA VAL A 296 -1.00 2.13 -7.12
C VAL A 296 -2.08 2.13 -8.19
N VAL A 297 -1.93 2.94 -9.23
CA VAL A 297 -2.91 3.05 -10.33
C VAL A 297 -2.99 1.74 -11.10
N LEU A 298 -1.84 1.14 -11.43
CA LEU A 298 -1.77 -0.15 -12.12
C LEU A 298 -2.39 -1.27 -11.27
N GLY A 299 -2.19 -1.25 -9.95
CA GLY A 299 -2.77 -2.22 -9.03
C GLY A 299 -4.29 -2.13 -8.94
N GLY A 300 -4.82 -0.93 -9.16
CA GLY A 300 -6.22 -0.57 -8.97
C GLY A 300 -6.42 0.20 -7.68
N MET A 301 -6.86 1.44 -7.82
CA MET A 301 -7.11 2.35 -6.69
C MET A 301 -8.15 1.77 -5.73
N GLY A 302 -7.80 1.68 -4.45
CA GLY A 302 -8.66 1.10 -3.40
C GLY A 302 -8.54 -0.42 -3.22
N SER A 303 -7.73 -1.11 -4.04
CA SER A 303 -7.41 -2.51 -3.85
C SER A 303 -6.04 -2.67 -3.20
N MET A 304 -5.99 -3.17 -1.97
CA MET A 304 -4.74 -3.40 -1.26
C MET A 304 -3.89 -4.50 -1.93
N LEU A 305 -4.54 -5.61 -2.32
CA LEU A 305 -3.85 -6.70 -3.01
C LEU A 305 -3.40 -6.31 -4.41
N GLY A 306 -4.19 -5.47 -5.10
CA GLY A 306 -3.78 -4.88 -6.37
C GLY A 306 -2.48 -4.11 -6.24
N SER A 307 -2.37 -3.25 -5.21
CA SER A 307 -1.13 -2.50 -4.94
C SER A 307 0.06 -3.40 -4.61
N VAL A 308 -0.14 -4.49 -3.86
CA VAL A 308 0.91 -5.47 -3.56
C VAL A 308 1.41 -6.14 -4.85
N LEU A 309 0.50 -6.63 -5.69
CA LEU A 309 0.87 -7.33 -6.93
C LEU A 309 1.51 -6.40 -7.96
N SER A 310 0.99 -5.18 -8.11
CA SER A 310 1.56 -4.21 -9.04
C SER A 310 2.94 -3.74 -8.61
N ALA A 311 3.15 -3.47 -7.31
CA ALA A 311 4.46 -3.12 -6.78
C ALA A 311 5.46 -4.26 -7.02
N THR A 312 5.08 -5.51 -6.74
CA THR A 312 5.90 -6.68 -7.02
C THR A 312 6.22 -6.79 -8.52
N PHE A 313 5.22 -6.70 -9.38
CA PHE A 313 5.38 -6.81 -10.83
C PHE A 313 6.28 -5.71 -11.39
N LEU A 314 6.01 -4.44 -11.05
CA LEU A 314 6.75 -3.30 -11.57
C LEU A 314 8.20 -3.22 -11.04
N THR A 315 8.48 -3.79 -9.89
CA THR A 315 9.85 -3.85 -9.36
C THR A 315 10.65 -5.01 -9.98
N ILE A 316 10.01 -6.16 -10.20
CA ILE A 316 10.69 -7.33 -10.80
C ILE A 316 10.84 -7.18 -12.33
N LEU A 317 9.89 -6.53 -13.01
CA LEU A 317 9.89 -6.44 -14.47
C LEU A 317 11.15 -5.81 -15.07
N PRO A 318 11.66 -4.63 -14.62
CA PRO A 318 12.89 -4.06 -15.12
C PRO A 318 14.11 -4.95 -14.84
N GLU A 319 14.07 -5.72 -13.76
CA GLU A 319 15.14 -6.64 -13.39
C GLU A 319 15.14 -7.90 -14.27
N ALA A 320 13.98 -8.46 -14.55
CA ALA A 320 13.85 -9.58 -15.48
C ALA A 320 14.29 -9.20 -16.91
N LEU A 321 14.08 -7.92 -17.28
CA LEU A 321 14.51 -7.37 -18.57
C LEU A 321 15.98 -6.91 -18.60
N ARG A 322 16.76 -7.17 -17.54
CA ARG A 322 18.16 -6.74 -17.44
C ARG A 322 19.04 -7.31 -18.57
N ALA A 323 18.71 -8.49 -19.08
CA ALA A 323 19.39 -9.08 -20.23
C ALA A 323 19.29 -8.21 -21.52
N PHE A 324 18.24 -7.37 -21.61
CA PHE A 324 18.00 -6.44 -22.71
C PHE A 324 18.36 -5.00 -22.31
N SER A 325 19.56 -4.77 -21.81
CA SER A 325 20.01 -3.54 -21.11
C SER A 325 19.60 -2.23 -21.77
N GLU A 326 19.66 -2.14 -23.11
CA GLU A 326 19.34 -0.91 -23.87
C GLU A 326 17.82 -0.70 -24.03
N TYR A 327 17.06 -1.78 -24.17
CA TYR A 327 15.62 -1.70 -24.47
C TYR A 327 14.73 -1.83 -23.23
N ARG A 328 15.29 -2.17 -22.07
CA ARG A 328 14.49 -2.46 -20.86
C ARG A 328 13.52 -1.33 -20.46
N MET A 329 13.96 -0.07 -20.59
CA MET A 329 13.13 1.08 -20.25
C MET A 329 12.00 1.30 -21.25
N ILE A 330 12.27 1.03 -22.54
CA ILE A 330 11.26 1.11 -23.61
C ILE A 330 10.22 0.01 -23.41
N VAL A 331 10.65 -1.21 -23.18
CA VAL A 331 9.75 -2.34 -22.94
C VAL A 331 8.90 -2.10 -21.68
N TYR A 332 9.53 -1.62 -20.60
CA TYR A 332 8.82 -1.25 -19.38
C TYR A 332 7.72 -0.22 -19.65
N ALA A 333 8.04 0.87 -20.36
CA ALA A 333 7.06 1.91 -20.71
C ALA A 333 5.92 1.37 -21.59
N VAL A 334 6.24 0.55 -22.60
CA VAL A 334 5.24 -0.07 -23.49
C VAL A 334 4.32 -1.00 -22.71
N VAL A 335 4.87 -1.88 -21.87
CA VAL A 335 4.07 -2.79 -21.03
C VAL A 335 3.13 -1.99 -20.13
N LEU A 336 3.62 -0.92 -19.52
CA LEU A 336 2.82 -0.05 -18.66
C LEU A 336 1.65 0.59 -19.41
N ILE A 337 1.92 1.16 -20.60
CA ILE A 337 0.89 1.77 -21.46
C ILE A 337 -0.14 0.71 -21.87
N LEU A 338 0.30 -0.47 -22.30
CA LEU A 338 -0.60 -1.54 -22.71
C LEU A 338 -1.52 -1.98 -21.56
N VAL A 339 -0.95 -2.18 -20.35
CA VAL A 339 -1.78 -2.56 -19.19
C VAL A 339 -2.80 -1.48 -18.86
N MET A 340 -2.43 -0.19 -18.91
CA MET A 340 -3.37 0.90 -18.65
C MET A 340 -4.47 1.01 -19.71
N ILE A 341 -4.18 0.73 -20.97
CA ILE A 341 -5.19 0.73 -22.05
C ILE A 341 -6.16 -0.45 -21.90
N PHE A 342 -5.64 -1.67 -21.69
CA PHE A 342 -6.47 -2.88 -21.64
C PHE A 342 -7.17 -3.08 -20.30
N ARG A 343 -6.63 -2.53 -19.20
CA ARG A 343 -7.16 -2.67 -17.83
C ARG A 343 -7.19 -1.34 -17.09
N PRO A 344 -8.05 -0.40 -17.50
CA PRO A 344 -8.12 0.93 -16.88
C PRO A 344 -8.56 0.91 -15.41
N GLN A 345 -9.19 -0.20 -14.95
CA GLN A 345 -9.56 -0.41 -13.55
C GLN A 345 -8.42 -1.00 -12.71
N GLY A 346 -7.23 -1.19 -13.27
CA GLY A 346 -6.08 -1.85 -12.66
C GLY A 346 -6.08 -3.38 -12.82
N LEU A 347 -4.97 -4.03 -12.45
CA LEU A 347 -4.76 -5.47 -12.63
C LEU A 347 -5.83 -6.33 -11.94
N LEU A 348 -6.24 -5.95 -10.72
CA LEU A 348 -7.26 -6.65 -9.93
C LEU A 348 -8.58 -5.87 -9.83
N GLY A 349 -8.65 -4.61 -10.29
CA GLY A 349 -9.80 -3.75 -10.12
C GLY A 349 -10.19 -3.61 -8.64
N SER A 350 -11.48 -3.62 -8.33
CA SER A 350 -11.99 -3.58 -6.95
C SER A 350 -12.10 -4.98 -6.29
N TYR A 351 -11.47 -6.00 -6.86
CA TYR A 351 -11.53 -7.36 -6.32
C TYR A 351 -10.62 -7.49 -5.09
N ASP A 352 -11.23 -7.63 -3.93
CA ASP A 352 -10.55 -8.12 -2.71
C ASP A 352 -10.33 -9.62 -2.81
N PHE A 353 -9.18 -10.02 -3.33
CA PHE A 353 -8.75 -11.41 -3.34
C PHE A 353 -8.41 -11.81 -1.90
N SER A 354 -9.19 -12.70 -1.31
CA SER A 354 -8.91 -13.27 0.01
C SER A 354 -8.82 -14.79 -0.12
N LEU A 355 -7.66 -15.34 0.27
CA LEU A 355 -7.44 -16.79 0.23
C LEU A 355 -8.51 -17.53 1.06
N SER A 356 -8.93 -16.94 2.18
CA SER A 356 -10.03 -17.46 3.00
C SER A 356 -11.35 -17.54 2.21
N ARG A 357 -11.61 -16.61 1.28
CA ARG A 357 -12.78 -16.68 0.39
C ARG A 357 -12.69 -17.80 -0.64
N ILE A 358 -11.45 -18.11 -1.11
CA ILE A 358 -11.24 -19.25 -2.02
C ILE A 358 -11.49 -20.54 -1.26
N ILE A 359 -10.95 -20.69 -0.06
CA ILE A 359 -11.18 -21.86 0.78
C ILE A 359 -12.67 -22.00 1.09
N GLU A 360 -13.38 -20.91 1.43
CA GLU A 360 -14.82 -20.91 1.60
C GLU A 360 -15.56 -21.28 0.31
N ARG A 361 -15.09 -20.85 -0.85
CA ARG A 361 -15.70 -21.21 -2.15
C ARG A 361 -15.49 -22.68 -2.46
N VAL A 362 -14.32 -23.24 -2.19
CA VAL A 362 -14.04 -24.66 -2.33
C VAL A 362 -14.89 -25.49 -1.35
N MET A 363 -14.95 -25.05 -0.09
CA MET A 363 -15.73 -25.72 0.97
C MET A 363 -17.24 -25.68 0.71
N ASN A 364 -17.73 -24.63 0.05
CA ASN A 364 -19.13 -24.48 -0.35
C ASN A 364 -19.38 -24.83 -1.84
N ARG A 365 -18.47 -25.58 -2.49
CA ARG A 365 -18.57 -25.93 -3.92
C ARG A 365 -19.87 -26.65 -4.25
N ASP A 366 -20.31 -27.57 -3.39
CA ASP A 366 -21.55 -28.34 -3.56
C ASP A 366 -22.80 -27.46 -3.41
N PHE A 367 -22.75 -26.47 -2.50
CA PHE A 367 -23.81 -25.47 -2.33
C PHE A 367 -23.94 -24.57 -3.59
N LEU A 368 -22.85 -24.12 -4.14
CA LEU A 368 -22.83 -23.28 -5.36
C LEU A 368 -23.29 -24.08 -6.59
N TRP A 369 -22.96 -25.35 -6.65
CA TRP A 369 -23.37 -26.23 -7.75
C TRP A 369 -24.87 -26.51 -7.71
N LYS A 370 -25.43 -26.83 -6.54
CA LYS A 370 -26.88 -27.02 -6.33
C LYS A 370 -27.66 -25.75 -6.66
N LYS A 371 -27.17 -24.56 -6.25
CA LYS A 371 -27.81 -23.29 -6.58
C LYS A 371 -27.86 -23.03 -8.09
N LYS A 372 -26.78 -23.41 -8.81
CA LYS A 372 -26.71 -23.25 -10.27
C LYS A 372 -27.69 -24.20 -11.00
N GLN A 373 -27.93 -25.40 -10.48
CA GLN A 373 -28.90 -26.32 -11.04
C GLN A 373 -30.35 -25.87 -10.83
N THR A 374 -30.67 -25.32 -9.63
CA THR A 374 -32.03 -24.79 -9.37
C THR A 374 -32.36 -23.61 -10.27
N VAL A 375 -31.43 -22.65 -10.45
CA VAL A 375 -31.61 -21.50 -11.35
C VAL A 375 -31.80 -21.96 -12.80
N ARG A 376 -31.04 -22.95 -13.26
CA ARG A 376 -31.16 -23.48 -14.63
C ARG A 376 -32.47 -24.26 -14.85
N ALA A 377 -32.95 -24.96 -13.83
CA ALA A 377 -34.26 -25.67 -13.90
C ALA A 377 -35.42 -24.68 -13.95
N GLU A 378 -35.34 -23.54 -13.25
CA GLU A 378 -36.33 -22.46 -13.28
C GLU A 378 -36.34 -21.71 -14.62
N GLU A 379 -35.18 -21.43 -15.22
CA GLU A 379 -35.06 -20.83 -16.55
C GLU A 379 -35.73 -21.73 -17.62
N VAL A 380 -35.47 -23.04 -17.56
CA VAL A 380 -36.09 -24.01 -18.48
C VAL A 380 -37.61 -24.15 -18.26
N SER A 381 -38.12 -24.02 -17.03
CA SER A 381 -39.55 -24.04 -16.73
C SER A 381 -40.28 -22.74 -17.05
N ALA A 382 -39.55 -21.62 -17.20
CA ALA A 382 -40.12 -20.33 -17.59
C ALA A 382 -40.20 -20.15 -19.12
N ASP A 383 -39.39 -20.90 -19.85
CA ASP A 383 -39.33 -20.88 -21.33
C ASP A 383 -40.25 -21.97 -21.95
N ALA A 384 -40.88 -22.84 -21.15
CA ALA A 384 -41.85 -23.87 -21.55
C ALA A 384 -43.30 -23.46 -21.18
#